data_cd25b5462143b89366ba43ac9c250c06
#
_entry.id   cd25b5462143b89366ba43ac9c250c06
#
_cell.length_a   1.000
_cell.length_b   1.000
_cell.length_c   1.000
_cell.angle_alpha   90.00
_cell.angle_beta   90.00
_cell.angle_gamma   90.00
#
_symmetry.space_group_name_H-M   'P 1'
#
loop_
_entity.id
_entity.type
_entity.pdbx_description
1 polymer ?
#
loop_
_entity_poly.entity_id
_entity_poly.type
_entity_poly.pdbx_seq_one_letter_code
_entity_poly.pdbx_strand_id
1 'polypeptide(L)' 'MNIYDIAKEAGVSISTVSRVMNNKGNVNAATRKKVEAIL' A
#
# COMPACT_ATOMS: atom_id res chain seq x y z
N MET A 1 -6.91 -7.06 9.99
CA MET A 1 -7.04 -6.01 8.96
C MET A 1 -6.78 -6.62 7.60
N ASN A 2 -7.67 -6.36 6.64
CA ASN A 2 -7.48 -6.90 5.29
C ASN A 2 -6.94 -5.80 4.35
N ILE A 3 -6.69 -6.18 3.10
CA ILE A 3 -6.09 -5.26 2.12
C ILE A 3 -6.97 -4.02 1.88
N TYR A 4 -8.28 -4.17 1.99
CA TYR A 4 -9.20 -3.04 1.81
C TYR A 4 -9.02 -2.01 2.92
N ASP A 5 -8.84 -2.47 4.14
CA ASP A 5 -8.62 -1.58 5.28
C ASP A 5 -7.30 -0.83 5.14
N ILE A 6 -6.27 -1.55 4.72
CA ILE A 6 -4.95 -0.96 4.51
C ILE A 6 -5.01 0.13 3.44
N ALA A 7 -5.66 -0.17 2.32
CA ALA A 7 -5.80 0.78 1.22
C ALA A 7 -6.56 2.04 1.67
N LYS A 8 -7.61 1.85 2.43
CA LYS A 8 -8.42 2.95 2.95
C LYS A 8 -7.60 3.84 3.87
N GLU A 9 -6.88 3.26 4.80
CA GLU A 9 -6.07 4.02 5.74
C GLU A 9 -4.91 4.74 5.08
N ALA A 10 -4.28 4.10 4.11
CA ALA A 10 -3.17 4.72 3.37
C ALA A 10 -3.66 5.75 2.34
N GLY A 11 -4.96 5.71 1.99
CA GLY A 11 -5.50 6.62 0.99
C GLY A 11 -5.04 6.26 -0.42
N VAL A 12 -4.85 4.98 -0.69
CA VAL A 12 -4.38 4.49 -1.99
C VAL A 12 -5.29 3.37 -2.49
N SER A 13 -5.09 2.96 -3.75
CA SER A 13 -5.87 1.88 -4.32
C SER A 13 -5.40 0.53 -3.77
N ILE A 14 -6.29 -0.46 -3.86
CA ILE A 14 -5.96 -1.83 -3.45
C ILE A 14 -4.81 -2.36 -4.28
N SER A 15 -4.77 -2.05 -5.58
CA SER A 15 -3.67 -2.49 -6.44
C SER A 15 -2.33 -1.91 -5.98
N THR A 16 -2.33 -0.68 -5.46
CA THR A 16 -1.12 -0.06 -4.94
C THR A 16 -0.62 -0.81 -3.70
N VAL A 17 -1.54 -1.16 -2.79
CA VAL A 17 -1.18 -1.94 -1.61
C VAL A 17 -0.58 -3.29 -2.03
N SER A 18 -1.22 -3.95 -2.99
CA SER A 18 -0.74 -5.24 -3.50
C SER A 18 0.68 -5.12 -4.05
N ARG A 19 0.97 -4.05 -4.80
CA ARG A 19 2.31 -3.83 -5.35
C ARG A 19 3.35 -3.65 -4.25
N VAL A 20 3.00 -2.89 -3.21
CA VAL A 20 3.91 -2.70 -2.08
C VAL A 20 4.18 -4.03 -1.38
N MET A 21 3.14 -4.81 -1.13
CA MET A 21 3.27 -6.08 -0.43
C MET A 21 4.08 -7.10 -1.22
N ASN A 22 3.95 -7.09 -2.53
CA ASN A 22 4.65 -8.02 -3.41
C ASN A 22 5.97 -7.46 -3.93
N ASN A 23 6.29 -6.23 -3.55
CA ASN A 23 7.50 -5.52 -3.98
C ASN A 23 7.61 -5.50 -5.52
N LYS A 24 6.50 -5.21 -6.19
CA LYS A 24 6.42 -5.15 -7.65
C LYS A 24 5.97 -3.79 -8.14
N GLY A 25 6.42 -3.45 -9.34
CA GLY A 25 6.01 -2.23 -10.00
C GLY A 25 6.66 -0.99 -9.41
N ASN A 26 6.29 0.15 -9.98
CA ASN A 26 6.83 1.43 -9.58
C ASN A 26 5.93 2.08 -8.55
N VAL A 27 6.24 1.89 -7.29
CA VAL A 27 5.51 2.54 -6.21
C VAL A 27 6.34 3.70 -5.70
N ASN A 28 5.72 4.87 -5.63
CA ASN A 28 6.34 6.07 -5.08
C ASN A 28 6.81 5.80 -3.65
N ALA A 29 8.00 6.31 -3.30
CA ALA A 29 8.57 6.07 -1.97
C ALA A 29 7.67 6.57 -0.85
N ALA A 30 7.00 7.71 -1.02
CA ALA A 30 6.09 8.24 -0.02
C ALA A 30 4.88 7.32 0.15
N THR A 31 4.35 6.79 -0.94
CA THR A 31 3.23 5.85 -0.92
C THR A 31 3.64 4.55 -0.23
N ARG A 32 4.83 4.05 -0.58
CA ARG A 32 5.36 2.83 0.04
C ARG A 32 5.47 3.00 1.55
N LYS A 33 5.98 4.13 2.02
CA LYS A 33 6.10 4.40 3.45
C LYS A 33 4.75 4.44 4.14
N LYS A 34 3.75 5.03 3.50
CA LYS A 34 2.39 5.07 4.06
C LYS A 34 1.84 3.66 4.27
N VAL A 35 1.98 2.82 3.27
CA VAL A 35 1.45 1.46 3.33
C VAL A 35 2.24 0.64 4.36
N GLU A 36 3.56 0.74 4.34
CA GLU A 36 4.41 -0.01 5.27
C GLU A 36 4.15 0.39 6.73
N ALA A 37 3.81 1.65 6.97
CA ALA A 37 3.50 2.12 8.32
C ALA A 37 2.21 1.49 8.87
N ILE A 38 1.31 1.06 7.99
CA ILE A 38 0.05 0.43 8.38
C ILE A 38 0.22 -1.09 8.51
N LEU A 39 1.10 -1.67 7.73
CA LEU A 39 1.36 -3.09 7.81
C LEU A 39 2.06 -3.45 9.11
#